data_79b20c9f22c6ad07f7b58d355d17b5b8
#
_entry.id   79b20c9f22c6ad07f7b58d355d17b5b8
#
_cell.length_a   1.000
_cell.length_b   1.000
_cell.length_c   1.000
_cell.angle_alpha   90.00
_cell.angle_beta   90.00
_cell.angle_gamma   90.00
#
_symmetry.space_group_name_H-M   'P 1'
#
loop_
_entity.id
_entity.type
_entity.pdbx_description
1 polymer ?
#
loop_
_entity_poly.entity_id
_entity_poly.type
_entity_poly.pdbx_seq_one_letter_code
_entity_poly.pdbx_strand_id
1 'polypeptide(L)'
;KFPQLYDYGYGKYASGPIAGRINYWGYTKGFYFAPKASFAWTGRKKADYTAEMKDMVKAFHKEGMEVLMEMHFQDEPVDFILDCLHYWVTEYHIDGIHLFAGEAALNAAARDALLAKTKLITVFWNGEKKHYKNMANYNAGFMNVARKFLKGDENQLGDFVNVSRYNPVQSANINYITSHDGFTLFDLVSYDRKHNEANGEGNADGENFNNSWNCGTEGPSKKKKIQHLRLRQMKNALMLVLLSQGTPLLLAGDECCNSQAGNNNPYCVDSELSWVSWNSRGMAAEMTAFVKQLIAFRKQYKILHMPKQLLSYDSLSCGYPDISCHGSSAWYNTMESYNRHIGMMYYGRYA
;
A
#
# COMPACT_ATOMS: atom_id res chain seq x y z
N LYS A 1 1.62 2.40 -8.44
CA LYS A 1 2.80 1.50 -8.35
C LYS A 1 2.45 0.16 -8.95
N PHE A 2 3.30 -0.32 -9.85
CA PHE A 2 3.22 -1.65 -10.46
C PHE A 2 4.06 -2.67 -9.69
N PRO A 3 3.81 -3.98 -9.88
CA PRO A 3 4.71 -5.02 -9.40
C PRO A 3 6.03 -4.99 -10.16
N GLN A 4 6.81 -6.06 -10.12
CA GLN A 4 8.05 -6.18 -10.88
C GLN A 4 7.76 -6.20 -12.38
N LEU A 5 8.17 -5.14 -13.08
CA LEU A 5 7.96 -4.99 -14.53
C LEU A 5 9.13 -5.55 -15.36
N TYR A 6 10.25 -5.91 -14.71
CA TYR A 6 11.33 -6.65 -15.36
C TYR A 6 11.01 -8.13 -15.48
N ASP A 7 11.63 -8.81 -16.43
CA ASP A 7 11.39 -10.24 -16.66
C ASP A 7 12.14 -11.11 -15.62
N TYR A 8 11.41 -11.92 -14.88
CA TYR A 8 11.94 -12.85 -13.90
C TYR A 8 11.67 -14.33 -14.27
N GLY A 9 11.10 -14.57 -15.44
CA GLY A 9 10.72 -15.91 -15.89
C GLY A 9 9.68 -16.59 -14.99
N TYR A 10 8.80 -17.35 -15.60
CA TYR A 10 7.88 -18.21 -14.84
C TYR A 10 8.47 -19.60 -14.67
N GLY A 11 9.20 -19.84 -13.60
CA GLY A 11 9.62 -21.17 -13.21
C GLY A 11 8.46 -21.96 -12.59
N LYS A 12 8.22 -23.18 -13.09
CA LYS A 12 7.37 -24.12 -12.38
C LYS A 12 8.15 -24.74 -11.22
N TYR A 13 7.52 -24.84 -10.07
CA TYR A 13 8.11 -25.58 -8.96
C TYR A 13 8.28 -27.05 -9.34
N ALA A 14 9.50 -27.56 -9.20
CA ALA A 14 9.85 -28.91 -9.65
C ALA A 14 9.34 -30.03 -8.71
N SER A 15 9.16 -29.71 -7.44
CA SER A 15 8.80 -30.70 -6.40
C SER A 15 8.06 -30.04 -5.23
N GLY A 16 7.55 -30.87 -4.32
CA GLY A 16 6.83 -30.43 -3.12
C GLY A 16 5.33 -30.25 -3.35
N PRO A 17 4.61 -29.71 -2.37
CA PRO A 17 3.15 -29.54 -2.40
C PRO A 17 2.66 -28.67 -3.56
N ILE A 18 3.50 -27.78 -4.07
CA ILE A 18 3.22 -26.83 -5.15
C ILE A 18 3.85 -27.22 -6.48
N ALA A 19 4.26 -28.48 -6.64
CA ALA A 19 4.84 -28.97 -7.89
C ALA A 19 3.95 -28.64 -9.10
N GLY A 20 4.54 -28.08 -10.14
CA GLY A 20 3.85 -27.66 -11.35
C GLY A 20 3.15 -26.29 -11.28
N ARG A 21 3.09 -25.63 -10.13
CA ARG A 21 2.60 -24.26 -10.00
C ARG A 21 3.66 -23.24 -10.43
N ILE A 22 3.19 -22.05 -10.75
CA ILE A 22 4.03 -20.94 -11.23
C ILE A 22 3.96 -19.82 -10.18
N ASN A 23 5.12 -19.24 -9.87
CA ASN A 23 5.19 -18.02 -9.08
C ASN A 23 4.95 -16.80 -9.98
N TYR A 24 3.77 -16.20 -9.88
CA TYR A 24 3.40 -15.02 -10.68
C TYR A 24 3.87 -13.70 -10.04
N TRP A 25 4.26 -13.68 -8.75
CA TRP A 25 4.69 -12.45 -8.09
C TRP A 25 6.17 -12.13 -8.34
N GLY A 26 6.99 -13.14 -8.63
CA GLY A 26 8.44 -12.96 -8.77
C GLY A 26 9.15 -13.02 -7.43
N TYR A 27 9.80 -11.96 -7.02
CA TYR A 27 10.71 -11.89 -5.86
C TYR A 27 11.84 -12.92 -5.94
N THR A 28 12.28 -13.20 -7.14
CA THR A 28 13.38 -14.10 -7.52
C THR A 28 14.37 -13.36 -8.40
N LYS A 29 15.52 -13.96 -8.69
CA LYS A 29 16.46 -13.45 -9.70
C LYS A 29 15.79 -13.31 -11.05
N GLY A 30 16.09 -12.24 -11.78
CA GLY A 30 15.47 -11.95 -13.06
C GLY A 30 16.44 -11.34 -14.09
N PHE A 31 15.88 -11.04 -15.24
CA PHE A 31 16.55 -10.31 -16.31
C PHE A 31 16.29 -8.82 -16.13
N TYR A 32 16.98 -8.23 -15.16
CA TYR A 32 16.69 -6.91 -14.59
C TYR A 32 16.63 -5.75 -15.61
N PHE A 33 17.24 -5.91 -16.80
CA PHE A 33 17.24 -4.90 -17.86
C PHE A 33 16.20 -5.18 -18.97
N ALA A 34 15.38 -6.22 -18.84
CA ALA A 34 14.39 -6.59 -19.83
C ALA A 34 12.96 -6.41 -19.30
N PRO A 35 12.05 -5.74 -20.02
CA PRO A 35 10.63 -5.71 -19.67
C PRO A 35 10.02 -7.11 -19.66
N LYS A 36 9.07 -7.35 -18.76
CA LYS A 36 8.39 -8.64 -18.62
C LYS A 36 7.51 -8.93 -19.84
N ALA A 37 7.97 -9.79 -20.71
CA ALA A 37 7.33 -10.12 -21.98
C ALA A 37 5.89 -10.67 -21.81
N SER A 38 5.60 -11.35 -20.69
CA SER A 38 4.27 -11.89 -20.43
C SER A 38 3.22 -10.83 -20.08
N PHE A 39 3.62 -9.60 -19.78
CA PHE A 39 2.71 -8.47 -19.55
C PHE A 39 2.36 -7.72 -20.82
N ALA A 40 3.06 -7.99 -21.93
CA ALA A 40 2.82 -7.32 -23.18
C ALA A 40 1.49 -7.78 -23.82
N TRP A 41 0.73 -6.82 -24.35
CA TRP A 41 -0.55 -7.09 -25.02
C TRP A 41 -0.39 -7.96 -26.27
N THR A 42 0.65 -7.70 -27.01
CA THR A 42 0.84 -8.33 -28.32
C THR A 42 1.28 -9.79 -28.25
N GLY A 43 1.88 -10.27 -27.15
CA GLY A 43 2.20 -11.69 -26.86
C GLY A 43 2.75 -12.52 -28.03
N ARG A 44 3.10 -11.88 -29.18
CA ARG A 44 3.33 -12.48 -30.49
C ARG A 44 4.76 -12.30 -30.94
N LYS A 45 5.21 -13.21 -31.81
CA LYS A 45 6.55 -13.37 -32.38
C LYS A 45 7.25 -12.11 -32.95
N LYS A 46 6.62 -10.93 -33.00
CA LYS A 46 7.18 -9.66 -33.48
C LYS A 46 6.85 -8.47 -32.58
N ALA A 47 6.49 -8.71 -31.32
CA ALA A 47 6.17 -7.63 -30.40
C ALA A 47 7.45 -6.92 -29.95
N ASP A 48 7.46 -5.60 -30.04
CA ASP A 48 8.46 -4.77 -29.40
C ASP A 48 8.02 -4.46 -27.97
N TYR A 49 8.35 -5.34 -27.04
CA TYR A 49 8.01 -5.20 -25.61
C TYR A 49 8.57 -3.93 -25.00
N THR A 50 9.70 -3.45 -25.52
CA THR A 50 10.36 -2.22 -25.09
C THR A 50 9.52 -1.00 -25.47
N ALA A 51 9.08 -0.93 -26.72
CA ALA A 51 8.22 0.15 -27.19
C ALA A 51 6.87 0.17 -26.47
N GLU A 52 6.25 -1.01 -26.28
CA GLU A 52 4.96 -1.13 -25.58
C GLU A 52 5.05 -0.66 -24.12
N MET A 53 6.14 -1.02 -23.42
CA MET A 53 6.39 -0.54 -22.06
C MET A 53 6.59 0.98 -22.00
N LYS A 54 7.37 1.54 -22.93
CA LYS A 54 7.58 3.00 -23.05
C LYS A 54 6.28 3.74 -23.36
N ASP A 55 5.44 3.18 -24.23
CA ASP A 55 4.13 3.75 -24.57
C ASP A 55 3.17 3.72 -23.37
N MET A 56 3.18 2.66 -22.58
CA MET A 56 2.40 2.59 -21.33
C MET A 56 2.82 3.69 -20.36
N VAL A 57 4.12 3.82 -20.07
CA VAL A 57 4.62 4.87 -19.16
C VAL A 57 4.25 6.25 -19.68
N LYS A 58 4.45 6.51 -20.98
CA LYS A 58 4.08 7.77 -21.63
C LYS A 58 2.58 8.08 -21.55
N ALA A 59 1.72 7.05 -21.64
CA ALA A 59 0.28 7.23 -21.50
C ALA A 59 -0.09 7.67 -20.07
N PHE A 60 0.52 7.08 -19.04
CA PHE A 60 0.32 7.52 -17.65
C PHE A 60 0.82 8.95 -17.43
N HIS A 61 1.99 9.31 -17.94
CA HIS A 61 2.53 10.66 -17.81
C HIS A 61 1.63 11.71 -18.48
N LYS A 62 1.00 11.40 -19.63
CA LYS A 62 0.03 12.31 -20.27
C LYS A 62 -1.18 12.61 -19.39
N GLU A 63 -1.58 11.66 -18.55
CA GLU A 63 -2.66 11.83 -17.57
C GLU A 63 -2.18 12.43 -16.24
N GLY A 64 -0.91 12.87 -16.16
CA GLY A 64 -0.30 13.43 -14.95
C GLY A 64 -0.05 12.41 -13.84
N MET A 65 0.05 11.13 -14.19
CA MET A 65 0.31 10.04 -13.26
C MET A 65 1.75 9.56 -13.38
N GLU A 66 2.42 9.46 -12.24
CA GLU A 66 3.76 8.86 -12.14
C GLU A 66 3.69 7.35 -12.15
N VAL A 67 4.72 6.72 -12.70
CA VAL A 67 4.85 5.27 -12.77
C VAL A 67 5.96 4.79 -11.83
N LEU A 68 5.57 3.99 -10.84
CA LEU A 68 6.50 3.36 -9.92
C LEU A 68 6.45 1.85 -10.10
N MET A 69 7.58 1.15 -9.96
CA MET A 69 7.66 -0.31 -10.03
C MET A 69 8.38 -0.89 -8.81
N GLU A 70 8.18 -2.18 -8.57
CA GLU A 70 8.97 -2.92 -7.59
C GLU A 70 10.21 -3.51 -8.24
N MET A 71 11.33 -3.51 -7.51
CA MET A 71 12.54 -4.25 -7.88
C MET A 71 13.07 -5.01 -6.67
N HIS A 72 13.33 -6.29 -6.85
CA HIS A 72 13.82 -7.17 -5.82
C HIS A 72 15.19 -7.73 -6.22
N PHE A 73 16.18 -7.45 -5.40
CA PHE A 73 17.55 -7.96 -5.53
C PHE A 73 17.88 -8.82 -4.31
N GLN A 74 18.60 -9.92 -4.53
CA GLN A 74 19.03 -10.82 -3.46
C GLN A 74 20.48 -10.52 -3.08
N ASP A 75 21.41 -10.97 -3.93
CA ASP A 75 22.85 -10.92 -3.68
C ASP A 75 23.59 -10.16 -4.78
N GLU A 76 22.89 -9.38 -5.60
CA GLU A 76 23.50 -8.62 -6.68
C GLU A 76 24.40 -7.50 -6.13
N PRO A 77 25.58 -7.25 -6.76
CA PRO A 77 26.50 -6.20 -6.34
C PRO A 77 25.85 -4.81 -6.42
N VAL A 78 26.30 -3.88 -5.56
CA VAL A 78 25.72 -2.53 -5.44
C VAL A 78 25.80 -1.75 -6.76
N ASP A 79 26.92 -1.84 -7.48
CA ASP A 79 27.11 -1.21 -8.79
C ASP A 79 26.13 -1.73 -9.83
N PHE A 80 25.95 -3.06 -9.89
CA PHE A 80 24.94 -3.67 -10.77
C PHE A 80 23.52 -3.19 -10.43
N ILE A 81 23.18 -3.10 -9.14
CA ILE A 81 21.86 -2.57 -8.70
C ILE A 81 21.69 -1.12 -9.18
N LEU A 82 22.69 -0.25 -8.97
CA LEU A 82 22.62 1.13 -9.43
C LEU A 82 22.48 1.23 -10.96
N ASP A 83 23.22 0.44 -11.73
CA ASP A 83 23.09 0.39 -13.17
C ASP A 83 21.67 0.01 -13.62
N CYS A 84 21.04 -0.96 -12.92
CA CYS A 84 19.65 -1.32 -13.17
C CYS A 84 18.69 -0.16 -12.88
N LEU A 85 18.84 0.51 -11.73
CA LEU A 85 17.99 1.64 -11.39
C LEU A 85 18.15 2.79 -12.39
N HIS A 86 19.39 3.13 -12.78
CA HIS A 86 19.67 4.12 -13.80
C HIS A 86 19.01 3.78 -15.14
N TYR A 87 19.13 2.52 -15.56
CA TYR A 87 18.53 2.04 -16.81
C TYR A 87 17.00 2.28 -16.84
N TRP A 88 16.27 1.86 -15.81
CA TRP A 88 14.83 2.04 -15.77
C TRP A 88 14.40 3.51 -15.71
N VAL A 89 15.15 4.34 -15.00
CA VAL A 89 14.88 5.78 -14.90
C VAL A 89 15.19 6.49 -16.22
N THR A 90 16.31 6.17 -16.88
CA THR A 90 16.73 6.88 -18.10
C THR A 90 16.03 6.38 -19.36
N GLU A 91 15.85 5.06 -19.51
CA GLU A 91 15.26 4.44 -20.69
C GLU A 91 13.74 4.40 -20.70
N TYR A 92 13.12 4.18 -19.53
CA TYR A 92 11.67 4.04 -19.41
C TYR A 92 11.01 5.20 -18.69
N HIS A 93 11.77 6.15 -18.16
CA HIS A 93 11.28 7.28 -17.38
C HIS A 93 10.41 6.85 -16.19
N ILE A 94 10.83 5.79 -15.51
CA ILE A 94 10.19 5.35 -14.25
C ILE A 94 10.44 6.40 -13.17
N ASP A 95 9.38 6.89 -12.53
CA ASP A 95 9.43 7.98 -11.55
C ASP A 95 9.81 7.52 -10.15
N GLY A 96 9.66 6.23 -9.86
CA GLY A 96 10.03 5.69 -8.56
C GLY A 96 10.12 4.17 -8.53
N ILE A 97 10.86 3.68 -7.55
CA ILE A 97 11.16 2.26 -7.37
C ILE A 97 10.91 1.88 -5.91
N HIS A 98 10.09 0.86 -5.70
CA HIS A 98 10.00 0.16 -4.43
C HIS A 98 11.10 -0.90 -4.41
N LEU A 99 12.17 -0.59 -3.70
CA LEU A 99 13.44 -1.31 -3.77
C LEU A 99 13.59 -2.28 -2.60
N PHE A 100 13.65 -3.56 -2.92
CA PHE A 100 14.02 -4.62 -2.01
C PHE A 100 15.47 -5.00 -2.27
N ALA A 101 16.38 -4.51 -1.43
CA ALA A 101 17.82 -4.72 -1.55
C ALA A 101 18.50 -4.57 -0.19
N GLY A 102 19.76 -4.97 -0.10
CA GLY A 102 20.56 -4.80 1.09
C GLY A 102 20.83 -3.32 1.44
N GLU A 103 21.12 -3.04 2.70
CA GLU A 103 21.33 -1.69 3.23
C GLU A 103 22.39 -0.89 2.45
N ALA A 104 23.47 -1.53 2.02
CA ALA A 104 24.53 -0.89 1.24
C ALA A 104 24.00 -0.32 -0.08
N ALA A 105 23.15 -1.07 -0.79
CA ALA A 105 22.52 -0.64 -2.04
C ALA A 105 21.52 0.50 -1.79
N LEU A 106 20.71 0.41 -0.73
CA LEU A 106 19.77 1.46 -0.34
C LEU A 106 20.50 2.78 -0.04
N ASN A 107 21.61 2.72 0.70
CA ASN A 107 22.42 3.88 1.02
C ASN A 107 23.13 4.47 -0.21
N ALA A 108 23.58 3.62 -1.14
CA ALA A 108 24.17 4.06 -2.40
C ALA A 108 23.12 4.75 -3.28
N ALA A 109 21.96 4.15 -3.47
CA ALA A 109 20.85 4.71 -4.24
C ALA A 109 20.33 6.05 -3.67
N ALA A 110 20.26 6.17 -2.33
CA ALA A 110 19.84 7.40 -1.68
C ALA A 110 20.79 8.58 -1.92
N ARG A 111 22.08 8.31 -2.19
CA ARG A 111 23.14 9.32 -2.43
C ARG A 111 23.40 9.55 -3.90
N ASP A 112 22.80 8.74 -4.76
CA ASP A 112 23.05 8.80 -6.20
C ASP A 112 22.45 10.07 -6.82
N ALA A 113 23.27 10.80 -7.60
CA ALA A 113 22.89 12.07 -8.19
C ALA A 113 21.82 11.92 -9.29
N LEU A 114 21.87 10.83 -10.07
CA LEU A 114 20.88 10.56 -11.11
C LEU A 114 19.53 10.21 -10.50
N LEU A 115 19.52 9.49 -9.38
CA LEU A 115 18.31 9.08 -8.65
C LEU A 115 17.77 10.16 -7.71
N ALA A 116 18.39 11.34 -7.60
CA ALA A 116 18.01 12.39 -6.65
C ALA A 116 16.55 12.87 -6.78
N LYS A 117 15.93 12.69 -7.95
CA LYS A 117 14.51 13.01 -8.21
C LYS A 117 13.62 11.77 -8.29
N THR A 118 14.19 10.57 -8.26
CA THR A 118 13.47 9.30 -8.31
C THR A 118 12.95 8.96 -6.92
N LYS A 119 11.68 8.60 -6.79
CA LYS A 119 11.10 8.15 -5.52
C LYS A 119 11.59 6.76 -5.18
N LEU A 120 12.31 6.61 -4.08
CA LEU A 120 12.81 5.33 -3.60
C LEU A 120 12.02 4.90 -2.36
N ILE A 121 11.22 3.85 -2.50
CA ILE A 121 10.41 3.30 -1.43
C ILE A 121 11.09 2.05 -0.91
N THR A 122 11.17 1.88 0.40
CA THR A 122 11.73 0.68 1.03
C THR A 122 10.82 0.19 2.16
N VAL A 123 10.98 -1.05 2.58
CA VAL A 123 10.26 -1.58 3.76
C VAL A 123 10.76 -0.88 5.02
N PHE A 124 12.06 -0.70 5.14
CA PHE A 124 12.69 0.02 6.23
C PHE A 124 14.01 0.63 5.77
N TRP A 125 14.16 1.93 6.02
CA TRP A 125 15.41 2.63 5.80
C TRP A 125 15.68 3.53 7.00
N ASN A 126 16.73 3.24 7.71
CA ASN A 126 17.21 4.03 8.86
C ASN A 126 18.44 4.83 8.44
N GLY A 127 18.31 5.54 7.32
CA GLY A 127 19.41 6.38 6.83
C GLY A 127 19.87 7.37 7.86
N GLU A 128 21.18 7.63 7.87
CA GLU A 128 21.85 8.63 8.71
C GLU A 128 21.00 9.92 8.79
N LYS A 129 21.18 10.72 9.82
CA LYS A 129 20.46 11.98 10.14
C LYS A 129 20.35 13.03 9.01
N LYS A 130 20.60 12.65 7.75
CA LYS A 130 20.48 13.49 6.56
C LYS A 130 19.09 13.34 5.94
N HIS A 131 18.56 14.46 5.44
CA HIS A 131 17.28 14.49 4.75
C HIS A 131 17.43 13.98 3.31
N TYR A 132 16.91 12.81 3.03
CA TYR A 132 16.81 12.29 1.67
C TYR A 132 15.35 12.41 1.22
N LYS A 133 15.04 13.50 0.54
CA LYS A 133 13.68 13.87 0.13
C LYS A 133 13.04 12.87 -0.85
N ASN A 134 13.84 12.06 -1.51
CA ASN A 134 13.42 11.03 -2.44
C ASN A 134 13.18 9.65 -1.78
N MET A 135 13.56 9.48 -0.51
CA MET A 135 13.36 8.22 0.22
C MET A 135 12.01 8.16 0.92
N ALA A 136 11.39 6.99 0.92
CA ALA A 136 10.13 6.73 1.62
C ALA A 136 10.14 5.33 2.27
N ASN A 137 9.52 5.23 3.45
CA ASN A 137 9.34 3.96 4.17
C ASN A 137 7.92 3.44 4.01
N TYR A 138 7.79 2.14 3.75
CA TYR A 138 6.52 1.41 3.73
C TYR A 138 6.08 1.12 5.17
N ASN A 139 5.03 1.79 5.65
CA ASN A 139 4.72 1.87 7.08
C ASN A 139 3.83 0.71 7.57
N ALA A 140 4.42 -0.45 7.80
CA ALA A 140 3.71 -1.58 8.41
C ALA A 140 3.20 -1.29 9.84
N GLY A 141 3.86 -0.39 10.57
CA GLY A 141 3.41 0.06 11.89
C GLY A 141 2.04 0.73 11.84
N PHE A 142 1.83 1.62 10.85
CA PHE A 142 0.51 2.22 10.61
C PHE A 142 -0.54 1.15 10.32
N MET A 143 -0.26 0.23 9.39
CA MET A 143 -1.17 -0.83 8.99
C MET A 143 -1.65 -1.64 10.21
N ASN A 144 -0.72 -2.10 11.04
CA ASN A 144 -1.04 -2.92 12.20
C ASN A 144 -1.92 -2.17 13.22
N VAL A 145 -1.55 -0.94 13.56
CA VAL A 145 -2.30 -0.12 14.52
C VAL A 145 -3.67 0.25 13.97
N ALA A 146 -3.74 0.68 12.69
CA ALA A 146 -5.01 1.05 12.07
C ALA A 146 -5.99 -0.13 11.97
N ARG A 147 -5.52 -1.34 11.64
CA ARG A 147 -6.34 -2.55 11.61
C ARG A 147 -6.87 -2.93 12.99
N LYS A 148 -6.03 -2.90 14.03
CA LYS A 148 -6.43 -3.17 15.41
C LYS A 148 -7.45 -2.14 15.90
N PHE A 149 -7.22 -0.87 15.64
CA PHE A 149 -8.17 0.19 15.97
C PHE A 149 -9.50 0.01 15.24
N LEU A 150 -9.48 -0.29 13.93
CA LEU A 150 -10.67 -0.55 13.11
C LEU A 150 -11.49 -1.74 13.64
N LYS A 151 -10.81 -2.80 14.05
CA LYS A 151 -11.41 -4.00 14.64
C LYS A 151 -12.01 -3.71 16.00
N GLY A 152 -11.51 -2.70 16.73
CA GLY A 152 -11.95 -2.32 18.08
C GLY A 152 -11.18 -3.03 19.19
N ASP A 153 -9.92 -3.38 18.98
CA ASP A 153 -9.04 -3.92 20.02
C ASP A 153 -8.81 -2.88 21.11
N GLU A 154 -8.52 -3.35 22.32
CA GLU A 154 -8.25 -2.50 23.48
C GLU A 154 -6.90 -1.76 23.33
N ASN A 155 -6.79 -0.61 24.01
CA ASN A 155 -5.57 0.20 24.07
C ASN A 155 -5.04 0.72 22.72
N GLN A 156 -5.86 0.76 21.64
CA GLN A 156 -5.37 1.17 20.32
C GLN A 156 -5.53 2.66 20.03
N LEU A 157 -6.26 3.39 20.86
CA LEU A 157 -6.61 4.80 20.60
C LEU A 157 -5.37 5.71 20.58
N GLY A 158 -4.52 5.62 21.61
CA GLY A 158 -3.30 6.40 21.71
C GLY A 158 -2.30 6.08 20.58
N ASP A 159 -2.14 4.80 20.28
CA ASP A 159 -1.27 4.35 19.20
C ASP A 159 -1.76 4.87 17.84
N PHE A 160 -3.09 4.81 17.58
CA PHE A 160 -3.66 5.34 16.35
C PHE A 160 -3.45 6.85 16.22
N VAL A 161 -3.67 7.63 17.28
CA VAL A 161 -3.39 9.08 17.27
C VAL A 161 -1.93 9.35 16.91
N ASN A 162 -0.99 8.60 17.47
CA ASN A 162 0.42 8.78 17.21
C ASN A 162 0.78 8.45 15.75
N VAL A 163 0.36 7.29 15.22
CA VAL A 163 0.69 6.90 13.84
C VAL A 163 -0.04 7.75 12.80
N SER A 164 -1.23 8.28 13.10
CA SER A 164 -2.02 9.11 12.18
C SER A 164 -1.38 10.48 11.89
N ARG A 165 -0.64 11.04 12.85
CA ARG A 165 0.08 12.31 12.69
C ARG A 165 1.56 12.14 12.34
N TYR A 166 2.08 10.91 12.38
CA TYR A 166 3.49 10.64 12.13
C TYR A 166 3.89 10.98 10.69
N ASN A 167 4.81 11.94 10.57
CA ASN A 167 5.32 12.40 9.28
C ASN A 167 6.76 12.92 9.46
N PRO A 168 7.76 12.03 9.49
CA PRO A 168 9.14 12.38 9.75
C PRO A 168 9.71 13.30 8.65
N VAL A 169 10.68 14.14 9.02
CA VAL A 169 11.32 15.07 8.08
C VAL A 169 12.40 14.39 7.24
N GLN A 170 12.92 13.25 7.72
CA GLN A 170 14.07 12.55 7.11
C GLN A 170 13.70 11.79 5.84
N SER A 171 12.50 11.22 5.79
CA SER A 171 11.99 10.46 4.66
C SER A 171 10.47 10.54 4.63
N ALA A 172 9.87 10.29 3.48
CA ALA A 172 8.42 10.16 3.38
C ALA A 172 7.94 8.87 4.06
N ASN A 173 6.67 8.86 4.46
CA ASN A 173 6.03 7.74 5.12
C ASN A 173 4.82 7.28 4.30
N ILE A 174 4.81 6.02 3.83
CA ILE A 174 3.74 5.45 3.02
C ILE A 174 2.79 4.68 3.94
N ASN A 175 1.62 5.24 4.19
CA ASN A 175 0.60 4.64 5.04
C ASN A 175 -0.37 3.80 4.19
N TYR A 176 -0.64 2.59 4.64
CA TYR A 176 -1.57 1.67 3.99
C TYR A 176 -2.32 0.84 5.03
N ILE A 177 -3.42 0.22 4.62
CA ILE A 177 -4.17 -0.72 5.43
C ILE A 177 -4.17 -2.11 4.81
N THR A 178 -4.02 -2.17 3.50
CA THR A 178 -3.95 -3.39 2.68
C THR A 178 -2.84 -3.28 1.65
N SER A 179 -2.25 -4.40 1.29
CA SER A 179 -1.24 -4.53 0.23
C SER A 179 -1.49 -5.82 -0.54
N HIS A 180 -0.75 -6.07 -1.62
CA HIS A 180 -0.85 -7.31 -2.38
C HIS A 180 -0.47 -8.55 -1.54
N ASP A 181 0.42 -8.35 -0.56
CA ASP A 181 0.80 -9.36 0.43
C ASP A 181 -0.12 -9.21 1.65
N GLY A 182 -1.19 -9.97 1.68
CA GLY A 182 -2.23 -9.91 2.71
C GLY A 182 -3.65 -9.93 2.16
N PHE A 183 -4.63 -9.70 3.03
CA PHE A 183 -6.02 -9.59 2.62
C PHE A 183 -6.29 -8.32 1.81
N THR A 184 -7.20 -8.41 0.82
CA THR A 184 -7.85 -7.23 0.25
C THR A 184 -8.70 -6.53 1.32
N LEU A 185 -9.11 -5.29 1.08
CA LEU A 185 -9.92 -4.55 2.03
C LEU A 185 -11.28 -5.23 2.29
N PHE A 186 -11.89 -5.83 1.28
CA PHE A 186 -13.12 -6.58 1.45
C PHE A 186 -12.90 -7.85 2.29
N ASP A 187 -11.80 -8.57 2.05
CA ASP A 187 -11.47 -9.78 2.80
C ASP A 187 -11.08 -9.47 4.25
N LEU A 188 -10.40 -8.35 4.50
CA LEU A 188 -10.05 -7.87 5.85
C LEU A 188 -11.28 -7.70 6.76
N VAL A 189 -12.43 -7.38 6.18
CA VAL A 189 -13.71 -7.21 6.92
C VAL A 189 -14.67 -8.39 6.72
N SER A 190 -14.21 -9.47 6.09
CA SER A 190 -15.04 -10.63 5.74
C SER A 190 -14.50 -11.95 6.25
N TYR A 191 -13.23 -12.00 6.64
CA TYR A 191 -12.57 -13.24 7.08
C TYR A 191 -11.76 -13.00 8.35
N ASP A 192 -11.91 -13.88 9.33
CA ASP A 192 -11.06 -13.92 10.51
C ASP A 192 -9.81 -14.75 10.27
N ARG A 193 -9.87 -15.70 9.34
CA ARG A 193 -8.78 -16.64 9.01
C ARG A 193 -8.48 -16.59 7.52
N LYS A 194 -7.23 -16.91 7.17
CA LYS A 194 -6.84 -17.08 5.78
C LYS A 194 -7.41 -18.36 5.18
N HIS A 195 -7.65 -18.32 3.87
CA HIS A 195 -8.15 -19.45 3.05
C HIS A 195 -7.26 -19.60 1.82
N ASN A 196 -6.03 -20.10 2.05
CA ASN A 196 -4.99 -20.26 1.02
C ASN A 196 -4.95 -21.66 0.42
N GLU A 197 -6.00 -22.48 0.61
CA GLU A 197 -6.06 -23.86 0.10
C GLU A 197 -5.83 -23.94 -1.41
N ALA A 198 -6.28 -22.94 -2.16
CA ALA A 198 -6.06 -22.83 -3.60
C ALA A 198 -4.58 -22.77 -3.98
N ASN A 199 -3.68 -22.36 -3.08
CA ASN A 199 -2.24 -22.30 -3.33
C ASN A 199 -1.60 -23.71 -3.34
N GLY A 200 -2.24 -24.70 -2.72
CA GLY A 200 -1.76 -26.10 -2.70
C GLY A 200 -0.78 -26.42 -1.57
N GLU A 201 -0.59 -25.49 -0.62
CA GLU A 201 0.31 -25.65 0.53
C GLU A 201 -0.45 -26.03 1.83
N GLY A 202 -1.69 -26.54 1.70
CA GLY A 202 -2.49 -26.91 2.86
C GLY A 202 -2.83 -25.74 3.79
N ASN A 203 -2.91 -24.51 3.27
CA ASN A 203 -3.14 -23.29 4.02
C ASN A 203 -2.01 -22.95 5.02
N ALA A 204 -0.79 -23.44 4.81
CA ALA A 204 0.36 -23.16 5.66
C ALA A 204 1.03 -21.82 5.34
N ASP A 205 0.97 -21.38 4.10
CA ASP A 205 1.56 -20.16 3.55
C ASP A 205 0.77 -18.88 3.92
N GLY A 206 1.42 -17.73 3.76
CA GLY A 206 0.84 -16.42 4.05
C GLY A 206 0.70 -16.10 5.55
N GLU A 207 0.27 -14.88 5.86
CA GLU A 207 0.19 -14.37 7.23
C GLU A 207 -0.97 -15.00 8.03
N ASN A 208 -0.71 -15.43 9.25
CA ASN A 208 -1.74 -15.98 10.16
C ASN A 208 -2.47 -14.88 10.96
N PHE A 209 -1.79 -13.78 11.29
CA PHE A 209 -2.29 -12.72 12.16
C PHE A 209 -2.63 -11.46 11.37
N ASN A 210 -3.75 -11.49 10.65
CA ASN A 210 -4.15 -10.41 9.73
C ASN A 210 -4.74 -9.18 10.44
N ASN A 211 -5.03 -9.23 11.75
CA ASN A 211 -5.80 -8.22 12.47
C ASN A 211 -7.14 -7.90 11.76
N SER A 212 -7.77 -8.91 11.18
CA SER A 212 -9.03 -8.84 10.45
C SER A 212 -10.24 -9.10 11.36
N TRP A 213 -11.42 -8.81 10.84
CA TRP A 213 -12.70 -9.11 11.50
C TRP A 213 -13.77 -9.43 10.46
N ASN A 214 -14.39 -10.61 10.55
CA ASN A 214 -15.40 -11.08 9.60
C ASN A 214 -16.77 -10.36 9.71
N CYS A 215 -16.90 -9.39 10.59
CA CYS A 215 -18.16 -8.68 10.87
C CYS A 215 -19.33 -9.59 11.29
N GLY A 216 -19.02 -10.74 11.90
CA GLY A 216 -19.99 -11.70 12.43
C GLY A 216 -20.41 -12.80 11.44
N THR A 217 -19.75 -12.94 10.30
CA THR A 217 -19.96 -14.05 9.36
C THR A 217 -18.70 -14.24 8.54
N GLU A 218 -18.11 -15.43 8.61
CA GLU A 218 -16.94 -15.79 7.80
C GLU A 218 -17.32 -15.92 6.33
N GLY A 219 -16.57 -15.25 5.45
CA GLY A 219 -16.78 -15.28 4.00
C GLY A 219 -18.02 -14.55 3.50
N PRO A 220 -18.52 -14.90 2.30
CA PRO A 220 -19.65 -14.22 1.65
C PRO A 220 -20.92 -14.23 2.49
N SER A 221 -21.66 -13.13 2.51
CA SER A 221 -22.95 -13.03 3.23
C SER A 221 -24.00 -12.29 2.43
N LYS A 222 -25.21 -12.83 2.36
CA LYS A 222 -26.41 -12.18 1.75
C LYS A 222 -27.19 -11.34 2.78
N LYS A 223 -26.83 -11.38 4.07
CA LYS A 223 -27.52 -10.63 5.14
C LYS A 223 -27.20 -9.13 5.00
N LYS A 224 -28.23 -8.32 4.73
CA LYS A 224 -28.07 -6.84 4.55
C LYS A 224 -27.33 -6.19 5.72
N LYS A 225 -27.63 -6.58 6.97
CA LYS A 225 -26.97 -6.06 8.17
C LYS A 225 -25.43 -6.26 8.11
N ILE A 226 -24.98 -7.45 7.69
CA ILE A 226 -23.56 -7.76 7.56
C ILE A 226 -22.93 -6.96 6.42
N GLN A 227 -23.60 -6.90 5.26
CA GLN A 227 -23.10 -6.11 4.11
C GLN A 227 -22.94 -4.63 4.45
N HIS A 228 -23.91 -4.02 5.14
CA HIS A 228 -23.82 -2.63 5.58
C HIS A 228 -22.71 -2.41 6.61
N LEU A 229 -22.50 -3.37 7.52
CA LEU A 229 -21.43 -3.29 8.50
C LEU A 229 -20.06 -3.37 7.81
N ARG A 230 -19.87 -4.30 6.88
CA ARG A 230 -18.63 -4.43 6.08
C ARG A 230 -18.35 -3.18 5.28
N LEU A 231 -19.34 -2.66 4.58
CA LEU A 231 -19.19 -1.41 3.82
C LEU A 231 -18.78 -0.23 4.71
N ARG A 232 -19.38 -0.11 5.89
CA ARG A 232 -18.99 0.91 6.86
C ARG A 232 -17.55 0.74 7.35
N GLN A 233 -17.13 -0.50 7.63
CA GLN A 233 -15.75 -0.77 8.07
C GLN A 233 -14.73 -0.51 6.96
N MET A 234 -15.02 -0.84 5.70
CA MET A 234 -14.16 -0.50 4.57
C MET A 234 -14.03 1.03 4.42
N LYS A 235 -15.13 1.78 4.52
CA LYS A 235 -15.11 3.24 4.49
C LYS A 235 -14.28 3.81 5.64
N ASN A 236 -14.46 3.30 6.86
CA ASN A 236 -13.66 3.70 8.00
C ASN A 236 -12.17 3.43 7.76
N ALA A 237 -11.81 2.25 7.25
CA ALA A 237 -10.44 1.88 6.93
C ALA A 237 -9.77 2.89 5.99
N LEU A 238 -10.45 3.26 4.91
CA LEU A 238 -9.92 4.24 3.96
C LEU A 238 -9.88 5.65 4.52
N MET A 239 -10.81 6.02 5.41
CA MET A 239 -10.71 7.28 6.15
C MET A 239 -9.47 7.31 7.05
N LEU A 240 -9.16 6.23 7.77
CA LEU A 240 -7.94 6.15 8.59
C LEU A 240 -6.68 6.41 7.75
N VAL A 241 -6.59 5.86 6.54
CA VAL A 241 -5.44 6.06 5.64
C VAL A 241 -5.43 7.47 5.03
N LEU A 242 -6.55 7.90 4.44
CA LEU A 242 -6.59 9.13 3.64
C LEU A 242 -6.67 10.41 4.47
N LEU A 243 -7.10 10.35 5.73
CA LEU A 243 -7.13 11.51 6.63
C LEU A 243 -5.90 11.59 7.56
N SER A 244 -5.02 10.61 7.54
CA SER A 244 -3.75 10.64 8.28
C SER A 244 -2.68 11.41 7.50
N GLN A 245 -1.67 11.92 8.21
CA GLN A 245 -0.47 12.52 7.61
C GLN A 245 0.32 11.47 6.81
N GLY A 246 1.33 11.89 6.06
CA GLY A 246 2.11 11.02 5.18
C GLY A 246 1.43 10.77 3.84
N THR A 247 1.92 9.79 3.09
CA THR A 247 1.43 9.45 1.76
C THR A 247 0.54 8.21 1.82
N PRO A 248 -0.74 8.30 1.42
CA PRO A 248 -1.63 7.14 1.42
C PRO A 248 -1.32 6.20 0.26
N LEU A 249 -1.42 4.90 0.50
CA LEU A 249 -1.38 3.86 -0.52
C LEU A 249 -2.66 3.03 -0.46
N LEU A 250 -3.26 2.80 -1.61
CA LEU A 250 -4.43 1.95 -1.80
C LEU A 250 -4.05 0.72 -2.63
N LEU A 251 -4.51 -0.45 -2.23
CA LEU A 251 -4.42 -1.65 -3.07
C LEU A 251 -5.43 -1.54 -4.21
N ALA A 252 -4.98 -1.83 -5.43
CA ALA A 252 -5.87 -1.84 -6.60
C ALA A 252 -7.02 -2.85 -6.40
N GLY A 253 -8.25 -2.40 -6.59
CA GLY A 253 -9.45 -3.19 -6.37
C GLY A 253 -10.15 -2.93 -5.03
N ASP A 254 -9.48 -2.36 -4.03
CA ASP A 254 -10.12 -2.03 -2.76
C ASP A 254 -11.24 -0.99 -2.93
N GLU A 255 -11.09 -0.08 -3.89
CA GLU A 255 -12.09 0.92 -4.24
C GLU A 255 -13.36 0.33 -4.88
N CYS A 256 -13.30 -0.93 -5.35
CA CYS A 256 -14.43 -1.62 -5.95
C CYS A 256 -14.78 -2.94 -5.24
N CYS A 257 -14.37 -3.09 -3.98
CA CYS A 257 -14.67 -4.25 -3.13
C CYS A 257 -14.14 -5.58 -3.68
N ASN A 258 -12.94 -5.58 -4.28
CA ASN A 258 -12.31 -6.79 -4.77
C ASN A 258 -12.08 -7.78 -3.63
N SER A 259 -12.31 -9.07 -3.88
CA SER A 259 -12.10 -10.16 -2.93
C SER A 259 -11.26 -11.26 -3.57
N GLN A 260 -10.37 -11.82 -2.79
CA GLN A 260 -9.60 -13.02 -3.11
C GLN A 260 -10.11 -14.23 -2.32
N ALA A 261 -11.40 -14.17 -1.91
CA ALA A 261 -12.09 -15.22 -1.17
C ALA A 261 -11.34 -15.66 0.11
N GLY A 262 -10.66 -14.71 0.78
CA GLY A 262 -9.87 -14.98 1.98
C GLY A 262 -8.48 -15.55 1.71
N ASN A 263 -8.04 -15.64 0.46
CA ASN A 263 -6.66 -15.96 0.14
C ASN A 263 -5.80 -14.71 0.32
N ASN A 264 -4.88 -14.73 1.28
CA ASN A 264 -4.01 -13.59 1.58
C ASN A 264 -2.60 -13.71 0.98
N ASN A 265 -2.37 -14.71 0.11
CA ASN A 265 -1.07 -14.96 -0.52
C ASN A 265 -1.20 -15.63 -1.91
N PRO A 266 -1.98 -15.08 -2.86
CA PRO A 266 -2.30 -15.75 -4.13
C PRO A 266 -1.14 -15.72 -5.15
N TYR A 267 0.11 -15.81 -4.70
CA TYR A 267 1.31 -15.68 -5.54
C TYR A 267 1.42 -16.70 -6.68
N CYS A 268 0.80 -17.86 -6.52
CA CYS A 268 0.87 -18.96 -7.48
C CYS A 268 -0.50 -19.29 -8.11
N VAL A 269 -1.47 -18.38 -7.99
CA VAL A 269 -2.84 -18.56 -8.53
C VAL A 269 -3.05 -17.55 -9.65
N ASP A 270 -3.35 -18.05 -10.86
CA ASP A 270 -3.72 -17.24 -12.01
C ASP A 270 -5.17 -17.62 -12.44
N SER A 271 -6.12 -17.04 -11.75
CA SER A 271 -7.54 -17.26 -11.96
C SER A 271 -8.37 -16.09 -11.42
N GLU A 272 -9.68 -16.16 -11.58
CA GLU A 272 -10.64 -15.19 -11.03
C GLU A 272 -10.45 -14.92 -9.52
N LEU A 273 -9.84 -15.85 -8.78
CA LEU A 273 -9.52 -15.68 -7.38
C LEU A 273 -8.50 -14.56 -7.14
N SER A 274 -7.49 -14.45 -8.01
CA SER A 274 -6.39 -13.46 -7.88
C SER A 274 -6.57 -12.25 -8.80
N TRP A 275 -7.44 -12.33 -9.80
CA TRP A 275 -7.67 -11.23 -10.72
C TRP A 275 -8.48 -10.13 -10.07
N VAL A 276 -8.19 -8.87 -10.42
CA VAL A 276 -8.99 -7.75 -9.92
C VAL A 276 -10.34 -7.70 -10.65
N SER A 277 -11.41 -7.82 -9.88
CA SER A 277 -12.77 -7.69 -10.40
C SER A 277 -13.18 -6.21 -10.43
N TRP A 278 -13.19 -5.59 -11.60
CA TRP A 278 -13.60 -4.20 -11.81
C TRP A 278 -15.13 -4.05 -11.77
N ASN A 279 -15.74 -4.46 -10.66
CA ASN A 279 -17.19 -4.33 -10.50
C ASN A 279 -17.58 -2.86 -10.30
N SER A 280 -18.65 -2.42 -10.95
CA SER A 280 -19.17 -1.04 -10.90
C SER A 280 -20.63 -0.97 -10.42
N ARG A 281 -21.16 -2.00 -9.74
CA ARG A 281 -22.55 -2.08 -9.30
C ARG A 281 -22.67 -2.25 -7.78
N GLY A 282 -23.81 -1.88 -7.24
CA GLY A 282 -24.14 -2.12 -5.83
C GLY A 282 -23.10 -1.51 -4.87
N MET A 283 -22.62 -2.31 -3.94
CA MET A 283 -21.64 -1.91 -2.92
C MET A 283 -20.33 -1.37 -3.55
N ALA A 284 -19.87 -1.97 -4.64
CA ALA A 284 -18.67 -1.52 -5.34
C ALA A 284 -18.82 -0.11 -5.94
N ALA A 285 -19.98 0.20 -6.54
CA ALA A 285 -20.26 1.56 -7.04
C ALA A 285 -20.26 2.60 -5.91
N GLU A 286 -20.89 2.26 -4.78
CA GLU A 286 -20.94 3.13 -3.60
C GLU A 286 -19.54 3.36 -3.01
N MET A 287 -18.71 2.30 -2.95
CA MET A 287 -17.35 2.38 -2.45
C MET A 287 -16.47 3.24 -3.37
N THR A 288 -16.54 3.03 -4.69
CA THR A 288 -15.80 3.83 -5.70
C THR A 288 -16.16 5.31 -5.61
N ALA A 289 -17.45 5.64 -5.49
CA ALA A 289 -17.90 7.03 -5.32
C ALA A 289 -17.35 7.64 -4.02
N PHE A 290 -17.38 6.90 -2.93
CA PHE A 290 -16.83 7.33 -1.64
C PHE A 290 -15.33 7.60 -1.71
N VAL A 291 -14.55 6.70 -2.33
CA VAL A 291 -13.09 6.85 -2.49
C VAL A 291 -12.76 8.10 -3.29
N LYS A 292 -13.48 8.35 -4.40
CA LYS A 292 -13.31 9.58 -5.21
C LYS A 292 -13.55 10.84 -4.39
N GLN A 293 -14.62 10.87 -3.58
CA GLN A 293 -14.92 12.00 -2.70
C GLN A 293 -13.85 12.20 -1.64
N LEU A 294 -13.36 11.11 -1.02
CA LEU A 294 -12.36 11.17 0.03
C LEU A 294 -11.00 11.65 -0.50
N ILE A 295 -10.61 11.23 -1.72
CA ILE A 295 -9.41 11.73 -2.40
C ILE A 295 -9.55 13.23 -2.71
N ALA A 296 -10.71 13.65 -3.24
CA ALA A 296 -10.98 15.06 -3.52
C ALA A 296 -10.91 15.90 -2.24
N PHE A 297 -11.51 15.42 -1.15
CA PHE A 297 -11.46 16.04 0.16
C PHE A 297 -10.01 16.20 0.66
N ARG A 298 -9.20 15.15 0.62
CA ARG A 298 -7.79 15.22 1.00
C ARG A 298 -7.02 16.25 0.16
N LYS A 299 -7.24 16.28 -1.16
CA LYS A 299 -6.60 17.25 -2.06
C LYS A 299 -7.00 18.71 -1.75
N GLN A 300 -8.25 18.92 -1.37
CA GLN A 300 -8.78 20.24 -1.04
C GLN A 300 -8.18 20.81 0.26
N TYR A 301 -7.96 19.97 1.27
CA TYR A 301 -7.52 20.41 2.59
C TYR A 301 -6.06 20.07 2.85
N LYS A 302 -5.18 21.06 2.60
CA LYS A 302 -3.73 20.92 2.72
C LYS A 302 -3.27 20.46 4.10
N ILE A 303 -3.99 20.82 5.17
CA ILE A 303 -3.68 20.40 6.55
C ILE A 303 -3.63 18.87 6.72
N LEU A 304 -4.28 18.10 5.84
CA LEU A 304 -4.26 16.63 5.86
C LEU A 304 -3.00 16.01 5.23
N HIS A 305 -2.19 16.82 4.53
CA HIS A 305 -0.97 16.33 3.85
C HIS A 305 0.17 17.34 3.98
N MET A 306 0.46 17.73 5.20
CA MET A 306 1.52 18.69 5.52
C MET A 306 2.90 18.09 5.24
N PRO A 307 3.91 18.91 4.89
CA PRO A 307 5.28 18.43 4.68
C PRO A 307 6.01 18.08 5.99
N LYS A 308 5.41 18.38 7.14
CA LYS A 308 5.96 18.13 8.48
C LYS A 308 4.89 17.56 9.39
N GLN A 309 5.32 16.83 10.40
CA GLN A 309 4.46 16.28 11.43
C GLN A 309 3.70 17.38 12.18
N LEU A 310 2.42 17.15 12.45
CA LEU A 310 1.59 17.98 13.30
C LEU A 310 1.98 17.78 14.78
N LEU A 311 2.10 18.87 15.51
CA LEU A 311 2.73 18.89 16.84
C LEU A 311 1.74 18.87 18.00
N SER A 312 0.46 19.06 17.73
CA SER A 312 -0.62 19.15 18.73
C SER A 312 -0.42 20.32 19.72
N TYR A 313 0.19 21.42 19.24
CA TYR A 313 0.34 22.61 20.05
C TYR A 313 0.15 23.89 19.21
N ASP A 314 -0.20 25.01 19.87
CA ASP A 314 -0.44 26.30 19.22
C ASP A 314 0.88 27.05 18.95
N SER A 315 1.53 26.74 17.83
CA SER A 315 2.77 27.40 17.41
C SER A 315 2.55 28.77 16.76
N LEU A 316 1.30 29.11 16.43
CA LEU A 316 0.94 30.41 15.80
C LEU A 316 0.35 31.39 16.79
N SER A 317 0.20 31.04 18.08
CA SER A 317 -0.48 31.84 19.10
C SER A 317 -1.86 32.32 18.64
N CYS A 318 -2.62 31.42 18.02
CA CYS A 318 -3.93 31.71 17.44
C CYS A 318 -5.11 31.16 18.27
N GLY A 319 -4.84 30.56 19.41
CA GLY A 319 -5.82 29.98 20.32
C GLY A 319 -6.17 28.51 20.04
N TYR A 320 -5.63 27.92 18.97
CA TYR A 320 -5.90 26.54 18.57
C TYR A 320 -4.63 25.81 18.14
N PRO A 321 -4.43 24.53 18.54
CA PRO A 321 -3.34 23.72 18.03
C PRO A 321 -3.56 23.33 16.56
N ASP A 322 -2.52 22.90 15.87
CA ASP A 322 -2.59 22.39 14.48
C ASP A 322 -3.46 21.14 14.36
N ILE A 323 -3.44 20.27 15.37
CA ILE A 323 -4.33 19.11 15.53
C ILE A 323 -4.68 18.96 17.00
N SER A 324 -5.92 18.60 17.30
CA SER A 324 -6.37 18.23 18.64
C SER A 324 -7.27 17.00 18.63
N CYS A 325 -7.26 16.28 19.74
CA CYS A 325 -8.05 15.08 19.94
C CYS A 325 -9.16 15.31 20.97
N HIS A 326 -10.35 14.80 20.69
CA HIS A 326 -11.56 14.99 21.47
C HIS A 326 -12.24 13.65 21.70
N GLY A 327 -12.82 13.45 22.88
CA GLY A 327 -13.69 12.32 23.18
C GLY A 327 -15.16 12.65 22.89
N SER A 328 -16.04 12.19 23.77
CA SER A 328 -17.47 12.55 23.76
C SER A 328 -17.71 14.02 24.11
N SER A 329 -16.76 14.67 24.77
CA SER A 329 -16.77 16.11 25.08
C SER A 329 -15.63 16.81 24.34
N ALA A 330 -15.92 18.03 23.84
CA ALA A 330 -14.91 18.84 23.18
C ALA A 330 -13.76 19.18 24.13
N TRP A 331 -12.52 19.12 23.63
CA TRP A 331 -11.28 19.39 24.35
C TRP A 331 -10.98 18.43 25.52
N TYR A 332 -11.81 17.41 25.70
CA TYR A 332 -11.61 16.39 26.71
C TYR A 332 -11.50 15.03 26.02
N ASN A 333 -10.38 14.37 26.21
CA ASN A 333 -10.11 13.06 25.64
C ASN A 333 -9.50 12.15 26.70
N THR A 334 -10.14 11.01 26.92
CA THR A 334 -9.61 9.93 27.76
C THR A 334 -9.09 8.82 26.87
N MET A 335 -7.83 8.45 27.05
CA MET A 335 -7.19 7.34 26.33
C MET A 335 -7.39 6.01 27.05
N GLU A 336 -8.57 5.82 27.66
CA GLU A 336 -8.89 4.60 28.38
C GLU A 336 -8.91 3.38 27.44
N SER A 337 -8.52 2.21 27.98
CA SER A 337 -8.38 0.97 27.21
C SER A 337 -9.64 0.56 26.45
N TYR A 338 -10.81 0.89 26.99
CA TYR A 338 -12.11 0.56 26.43
C TYR A 338 -12.62 1.56 25.38
N ASN A 339 -12.00 2.73 25.22
CA ASN A 339 -12.42 3.70 24.21
C ASN A 339 -12.13 3.24 22.79
N ARG A 340 -13.13 3.37 21.90
CA ARG A 340 -13.09 2.89 20.50
C ARG A 340 -13.39 4.00 19.49
N HIS A 341 -13.44 5.25 19.95
CA HIS A 341 -13.74 6.40 19.08
C HIS A 341 -12.91 7.61 19.50
N ILE A 342 -12.63 8.47 18.52
CA ILE A 342 -11.93 9.73 18.73
C ILE A 342 -12.40 10.76 17.72
N GLY A 343 -12.60 11.99 18.18
CA GLY A 343 -12.71 13.17 17.33
C GLY A 343 -11.31 13.76 17.11
N MET A 344 -10.98 14.07 15.87
CA MET A 344 -9.74 14.75 15.50
C MET A 344 -10.09 16.05 14.81
N MET A 345 -9.68 17.20 15.37
CA MET A 345 -9.83 18.51 14.75
C MET A 345 -8.50 18.90 14.12
N TYR A 346 -8.53 19.21 12.85
CA TYR A 346 -7.41 19.79 12.10
C TYR A 346 -7.67 21.27 11.88
N TYR A 347 -6.77 22.14 12.31
CA TYR A 347 -6.96 23.56 12.19
C TYR A 347 -6.24 24.11 10.94
N GLY A 348 -7.03 24.43 9.90
CA GLY A 348 -6.54 24.77 8.56
C GLY A 348 -5.63 25.99 8.46
N ARG A 349 -5.56 26.85 9.49
CA ARG A 349 -4.68 28.03 9.47
C ARG A 349 -3.19 27.68 9.48
N TYR A 350 -2.85 26.43 9.80
CA TYR A 350 -1.47 25.92 9.77
C TYR A 350 -1.01 25.42 8.39
N ALA A 351 -1.89 25.43 7.36
CA ALA A 351 -1.62 24.85 6.05
C ALA A 351 -1.31 25.88 4.95
#